data_04c6227b516a8c4c1986a09da5e672c3
#
_entry.id   04c6227b516a8c4c1986a09da5e672c3
#
_cell.length_a   1.000
_cell.length_b   1.000
_cell.length_c   1.000
_cell.angle_alpha   90.00
_cell.angle_beta   90.00
_cell.angle_gamma   90.00
#
_symmetry.space_group_name_H-M   'P 1'
#
loop_
_entity.id
_entity.type
_entity.pdbx_description
1 polymer ?
#
loop_
_entity_poly.entity_id
_entity_poly.type
_entity_poly.pdbx_seq_one_letter_code
_entity_poly.pdbx_strand_id
1 'polypeptide(L)'
;DIPKFSLDSITLPQTVPLSLPSELTRQRADIRTAEALLQQSAAAVGVATANRYPTLDLSGSFGTEVNQLSDLLSGGSAVWGVGAGLLHPLFHGDALRAQEASAVASYDQLAAEYRQQVLMAFREVADALRALHLDSEQLALTEEADRLASETLKLVEQQHKQGAVSY
;
A
#
# COMPACT_ATOMS: atom_id res chain seq x y z
N ASP A 1 -17.91 -1.32 -33.72
CA ASP A 1 -19.22 -1.34 -33.06
C ASP A 1 -19.02 -1.05 -31.58
N ILE A 2 -19.42 0.17 -31.16
CA ILE A 2 -19.43 0.55 -29.75
C ILE A 2 -20.72 -0.05 -29.16
N PRO A 3 -20.65 -0.88 -28.12
CA PRO A 3 -21.85 -1.41 -27.49
C PRO A 3 -22.72 -0.25 -26.97
N LYS A 4 -23.99 -0.22 -27.37
CA LYS A 4 -24.95 0.75 -26.86
C LYS A 4 -25.29 0.36 -25.42
N PHE A 5 -24.72 1.08 -24.47
CA PHE A 5 -25.11 0.97 -23.05
C PHE A 5 -26.49 1.61 -22.86
N SER A 6 -27.44 0.84 -22.37
CA SER A 6 -28.71 1.33 -21.87
C SER A 6 -28.59 1.55 -20.36
N LEU A 7 -28.97 2.73 -19.88
CA LEU A 7 -28.99 3.04 -18.44
C LEU A 7 -29.91 2.09 -17.66
N ASP A 8 -30.97 1.61 -18.28
CA ASP A 8 -31.91 0.65 -17.69
C ASP A 8 -31.32 -0.73 -17.43
N SER A 9 -30.14 -1.03 -18.00
CA SER A 9 -29.41 -2.30 -17.75
C SER A 9 -28.50 -2.26 -16.52
N ILE A 10 -28.35 -1.11 -15.88
CA ILE A 10 -27.47 -0.93 -14.71
C ILE A 10 -28.29 -1.18 -13.44
N THR A 11 -28.10 -2.33 -12.82
CA THR A 11 -28.65 -2.61 -11.48
C THR A 11 -27.73 -2.06 -10.41
N LEU A 12 -28.18 -1.04 -9.69
CA LEU A 12 -27.46 -0.53 -8.51
C LEU A 12 -27.57 -1.55 -7.37
N PRO A 13 -26.47 -1.82 -6.62
CA PRO A 13 -26.54 -2.66 -5.44
C PRO A 13 -27.45 -2.02 -4.39
N GLN A 14 -28.48 -2.74 -3.96
CA GLN A 14 -29.46 -2.21 -2.97
C GLN A 14 -28.89 -2.03 -1.56
N THR A 15 -27.75 -2.67 -1.26
CA THR A 15 -27.06 -2.55 0.02
C THR A 15 -25.55 -2.44 -0.22
N VAL A 16 -24.98 -1.31 0.21
CA VAL A 16 -23.52 -1.18 0.30
C VAL A 16 -23.09 -1.78 1.62
N PRO A 17 -22.20 -2.80 1.65
CA PRO A 17 -21.72 -3.37 2.90
C PRO A 17 -20.94 -2.29 3.66
N LEU A 18 -21.49 -1.85 4.79
CA LEU A 18 -20.82 -0.94 5.72
C LEU A 18 -19.79 -1.74 6.51
N SER A 19 -18.61 -1.93 5.95
CA SER A 19 -17.48 -2.42 6.72
C SER A 19 -16.95 -1.31 7.63
N LEU A 20 -16.47 -1.71 8.82
CA LEU A 20 -15.88 -0.76 9.77
C LEU A 20 -14.74 0.03 9.11
N PRO A 21 -14.69 1.35 9.26
CA PRO A 21 -13.64 2.19 8.65
C PRO A 21 -12.21 1.72 8.94
N SER A 22 -11.99 1.12 10.12
CA SER A 22 -10.70 0.58 10.52
C SER A 22 -10.27 -0.65 9.72
N GLU A 23 -11.19 -1.50 9.26
CA GLU A 23 -10.85 -2.66 8.41
C GLU A 23 -10.54 -2.22 6.99
N LEU A 24 -11.32 -1.28 6.46
CA LEU A 24 -11.08 -0.71 5.13
C LEU A 24 -9.70 -0.02 5.05
N THR A 25 -9.32 0.71 6.09
CA THR A 25 -8.02 1.38 6.12
C THR A 25 -6.85 0.39 6.21
N ARG A 26 -6.97 -0.70 6.99
CA ARG A 26 -5.89 -1.71 7.12
C ARG A 26 -5.61 -2.49 5.84
N GLN A 27 -6.58 -2.62 4.94
CA GLN A 27 -6.43 -3.34 3.67
C GLN A 27 -5.87 -2.47 2.54
N ARG A 28 -5.73 -1.17 2.77
CA ARG A 28 -5.21 -0.22 1.77
C ARG A 28 -3.74 -0.48 1.46
N ALA A 29 -3.40 -0.48 0.18
CA ALA A 29 -2.05 -0.73 -0.29
C ALA A 29 -1.06 0.38 0.15
N ASP A 30 -1.51 1.64 0.21
CA ASP A 30 -0.71 2.78 0.64
C ASP A 30 -0.32 2.69 2.13
N ILE A 31 -1.23 2.29 3.01
CA ILE A 31 -0.93 2.06 4.44
C ILE A 31 0.04 0.90 4.62
N ARG A 32 -0.19 -0.22 3.91
CA ARG A 32 0.74 -1.37 3.96
C ARG A 32 2.12 -1.02 3.46
N THR A 33 2.21 -0.16 2.43
CA THR A 33 3.50 0.34 1.93
C THR A 33 4.20 1.20 2.98
N ALA A 34 3.49 2.14 3.61
CA ALA A 34 4.04 2.99 4.65
C ALA A 34 4.49 2.17 5.88
N GLU A 35 3.74 1.14 6.26
CA GLU A 35 4.11 0.20 7.32
C GLU A 35 5.39 -0.57 6.98
N ALA A 36 5.51 -1.08 5.74
CA ALA A 36 6.70 -1.79 5.29
C ALA A 36 7.95 -0.89 5.28
N LEU A 37 7.80 0.37 4.85
CA LEU A 37 8.89 1.37 4.90
C LEU A 37 9.31 1.68 6.34
N LEU A 38 8.35 1.77 7.26
CA LEU A 38 8.65 1.96 8.69
C LEU A 38 9.41 0.75 9.26
N GLN A 39 9.01 -0.48 8.93
CA GLN A 39 9.72 -1.69 9.32
C GLN A 39 11.13 -1.75 8.74
N GLN A 40 11.30 -1.36 7.48
CA GLN A 40 12.61 -1.26 6.84
C GLN A 40 13.52 -0.27 7.58
N SER A 41 13.00 0.90 7.97
CA SER A 41 13.79 1.89 8.69
C SER A 41 14.17 1.43 10.11
N ALA A 42 13.26 0.72 10.79
CA ALA A 42 13.58 0.09 12.07
C ALA A 42 14.73 -0.94 11.96
N ALA A 43 14.72 -1.74 10.90
CA ALA A 43 15.83 -2.65 10.61
C ALA A 43 17.13 -1.91 10.30
N ALA A 44 17.06 -0.77 9.59
CA ALA A 44 18.24 0.06 9.31
C ALA A 44 18.88 0.66 10.59
N VAL A 45 18.07 1.03 11.58
CA VAL A 45 18.57 1.41 12.92
C VAL A 45 19.32 0.24 13.55
N GLY A 46 18.76 -0.97 13.48
CA GLY A 46 19.44 -2.19 13.98
C GLY A 46 20.78 -2.43 13.31
N VAL A 47 20.87 -2.26 11.99
CA VAL A 47 22.14 -2.38 11.24
C VAL A 47 23.14 -1.30 11.68
N ALA A 48 22.71 -0.04 11.78
CA ALA A 48 23.58 1.07 12.22
C ALA A 48 24.12 0.83 13.64
N THR A 49 23.28 0.34 14.54
CA THR A 49 23.68 -0.05 15.89
C THR A 49 24.66 -1.21 15.88
N ALA A 50 24.39 -2.27 15.06
CA ALA A 50 25.26 -3.44 14.95
C ALA A 50 26.67 -3.09 14.43
N ASN A 51 26.79 -2.12 13.54
CA ASN A 51 28.08 -1.67 13.00
C ASN A 51 29.02 -1.05 14.06
N ARG A 52 28.51 -0.77 15.25
CA ARG A 52 29.31 -0.27 16.40
C ARG A 52 29.94 -1.41 17.20
N TYR A 53 29.50 -2.62 17.00
CA TYR A 53 30.00 -3.81 17.68
C TYR A 53 31.04 -4.55 16.85
N PRO A 54 31.87 -5.41 17.48
CA PRO A 54 32.79 -6.27 16.75
C PRO A 54 32.05 -7.22 15.80
N THR A 55 32.56 -7.37 14.59
CA THR A 55 32.11 -8.41 13.64
C THR A 55 32.94 -9.65 13.79
N LEU A 56 32.29 -10.80 13.87
CA LEU A 56 32.89 -12.12 13.88
C LEU A 56 32.62 -12.81 12.55
N ASP A 57 33.67 -13.01 11.77
CA ASP A 57 33.63 -13.71 10.49
C ASP A 57 34.12 -15.13 10.65
N LEU A 58 33.30 -16.09 10.25
CA LEU A 58 33.69 -17.49 10.17
C LEU A 58 33.80 -17.89 8.69
N SER A 59 34.95 -18.43 8.30
CA SER A 59 35.15 -18.89 6.94
C SER A 59 35.51 -20.38 6.93
N GLY A 60 34.99 -21.09 5.92
CA GLY A 60 35.31 -22.48 5.67
C GLY A 60 35.55 -22.68 4.19
N SER A 61 36.61 -23.36 3.83
CA SER A 61 36.88 -23.75 2.46
C SER A 61 37.14 -25.25 2.38
N PHE A 62 36.63 -25.85 1.32
CA PHE A 62 36.91 -27.24 0.97
C PHE A 62 37.13 -27.32 -0.54
N GLY A 63 38.20 -28.00 -0.95
CA GLY A 63 38.54 -28.10 -2.36
C GLY A 63 39.51 -29.23 -2.63
N THR A 64 39.90 -29.38 -3.88
CA THR A 64 40.96 -30.30 -4.32
C THR A 64 42.03 -29.48 -5.00
N GLU A 65 43.27 -29.65 -4.58
CA GLU A 65 44.45 -29.03 -5.20
C GLU A 65 45.17 -30.05 -6.06
N VAL A 66 45.37 -29.70 -7.34
CA VAL A 66 46.03 -30.57 -8.32
C VAL A 66 47.04 -29.75 -9.13
N ASN A 67 48.19 -30.36 -9.44
CA ASN A 67 49.21 -29.73 -10.26
C ASN A 67 48.92 -29.85 -11.78
N GLN A 68 48.09 -30.82 -12.19
CA GLN A 68 47.72 -31.07 -13.59
C GLN A 68 46.20 -31.27 -13.70
N LEU A 69 45.62 -30.77 -14.78
CA LEU A 69 44.18 -30.86 -15.00
C LEU A 69 43.65 -32.30 -15.10
N SER A 70 44.52 -33.25 -15.55
CA SER A 70 44.22 -34.68 -15.59
C SER A 70 44.02 -35.32 -14.22
N ASP A 71 44.58 -34.73 -13.17
CA ASP A 71 44.53 -35.27 -11.81
C ASP A 71 43.24 -34.82 -11.03
N LEU A 72 42.47 -33.95 -11.63
CA LEU A 72 41.24 -33.42 -11.01
C LEU A 72 40.20 -34.52 -10.78
N LEU A 73 40.16 -35.52 -11.63
CA LEU A 73 39.23 -36.66 -11.55
C LEU A 73 39.84 -37.93 -10.96
N SER A 74 41.18 -37.94 -10.74
CA SER A 74 41.92 -39.12 -10.27
C SER A 74 42.28 -39.12 -8.77
N GLY A 75 41.58 -38.28 -7.96
CA GLY A 75 41.72 -38.28 -6.51
C GLY A 75 42.87 -37.38 -6.01
N GLY A 76 42.91 -36.15 -6.49
CA GLY A 76 43.81 -35.11 -5.98
C GLY A 76 43.72 -34.88 -4.49
N SER A 77 44.71 -34.24 -3.89
CA SER A 77 44.78 -33.98 -2.45
C SER A 77 43.61 -33.06 -2.04
N ALA A 78 42.75 -33.58 -1.17
CA ALA A 78 41.69 -32.74 -0.58
C ALA A 78 42.33 -31.72 0.38
N VAL A 79 42.04 -30.47 0.17
CA VAL A 79 42.45 -29.35 1.04
C VAL A 79 41.23 -28.74 1.69
N TRP A 80 41.36 -28.45 2.96
CA TRP A 80 40.32 -27.75 3.69
C TRP A 80 40.93 -26.68 4.59
N GLY A 81 40.15 -25.67 4.88
CA GLY A 81 40.56 -24.59 5.76
C GLY A 81 39.36 -24.08 6.57
N VAL A 82 39.58 -23.77 7.82
CA VAL A 82 38.64 -23.08 8.67
C VAL A 82 39.34 -21.86 9.26
N GLY A 83 38.70 -20.72 9.19
CA GLY A 83 39.21 -19.45 9.73
C GLY A 83 38.16 -18.74 10.56
N ALA A 84 38.59 -18.01 11.57
CA ALA A 84 37.79 -17.08 12.33
C ALA A 84 38.50 -15.73 12.39
N GLY A 85 37.78 -14.64 12.05
CA GLY A 85 38.26 -13.27 12.10
C GLY A 85 37.38 -12.43 13.01
N LEU A 86 38.00 -11.61 13.88
CA LEU A 86 37.31 -10.61 14.71
C LEU A 86 37.81 -9.23 14.30
N LEU A 87 36.89 -8.36 13.86
CA LEU A 87 37.17 -6.99 13.47
C LEU A 87 36.36 -6.03 14.32
N HIS A 88 37.00 -5.04 14.92
CA HIS A 88 36.33 -3.99 15.67
C HIS A 88 36.91 -2.59 15.32
N PRO A 89 36.09 -1.62 14.86
CA PRO A 89 36.57 -0.27 14.56
C PRO A 89 36.79 0.53 15.86
N LEU A 90 38.03 0.78 16.21
CA LEU A 90 38.39 1.47 17.46
C LEU A 90 38.36 3.01 17.34
N PHE A 91 38.66 3.56 16.15
CA PHE A 91 38.86 5.01 15.96
C PHE A 91 37.75 5.71 15.14
N HIS A 92 36.67 5.02 14.80
CA HIS A 92 35.53 5.57 14.02
C HIS A 92 34.27 5.80 14.88
N GLY A 93 34.41 5.88 16.21
CA GLY A 93 33.28 5.92 17.14
C GLY A 93 32.31 7.07 16.90
N ASP A 94 32.79 8.25 16.53
CA ASP A 94 31.93 9.41 16.27
C ASP A 94 31.18 9.30 14.95
N ALA A 95 31.81 8.79 13.89
CA ALA A 95 31.16 8.54 12.61
C ALA A 95 30.05 7.49 12.72
N LEU A 96 30.30 6.40 13.43
CA LEU A 96 29.32 5.32 13.64
C LEU A 96 28.15 5.78 14.52
N ARG A 97 28.42 6.62 15.53
CA ARG A 97 27.36 7.27 16.32
C ARG A 97 26.51 8.22 15.49
N ALA A 98 27.13 8.99 14.61
CA ALA A 98 26.41 9.88 13.71
C ALA A 98 25.55 9.10 12.70
N GLN A 99 26.02 7.96 12.21
CA GLN A 99 25.22 7.08 11.36
C GLN A 99 24.01 6.49 12.09
N GLU A 100 24.20 6.04 13.34
CA GLU A 100 23.08 5.56 14.16
C GLU A 100 22.07 6.68 14.42
N ALA A 101 22.50 7.88 14.79
CA ALA A 101 21.63 9.03 15.00
C ALA A 101 20.86 9.41 13.71
N SER A 102 21.52 9.34 12.55
CA SER A 102 20.88 9.56 11.26
C SER A 102 19.83 8.48 10.95
N ALA A 103 20.11 7.21 11.25
CA ALA A 103 19.15 6.14 11.06
C ALA A 103 17.92 6.28 11.97
N VAL A 104 18.12 6.70 13.23
CA VAL A 104 17.03 6.99 14.18
C VAL A 104 16.18 8.16 13.69
N ALA A 105 16.80 9.25 13.22
CA ALA A 105 16.06 10.38 12.67
C ALA A 105 15.24 10.01 11.43
N SER A 106 15.77 9.11 10.57
CA SER A 106 15.04 8.58 9.42
C SER A 106 13.84 7.71 9.85
N TYR A 107 14.01 6.92 10.92
CA TYR A 107 12.90 6.15 11.50
C TYR A 107 11.81 7.08 12.04
N ASP A 108 12.17 8.14 12.78
CA ASP A 108 11.21 9.10 13.32
C ASP A 108 10.45 9.84 12.21
N GLN A 109 11.12 10.17 11.11
CA GLN A 109 10.50 10.75 9.92
C GLN A 109 9.45 9.79 9.33
N LEU A 110 9.82 8.53 9.05
CA LEU A 110 8.91 7.56 8.48
C LEU A 110 7.76 7.19 9.44
N ALA A 111 7.98 7.25 10.76
CA ALA A 111 6.92 7.09 11.73
C ALA A 111 5.90 8.24 11.69
N ALA A 112 6.35 9.47 11.46
CA ALA A 112 5.47 10.62 11.27
C ALA A 112 4.69 10.52 9.94
N GLU A 113 5.35 10.12 8.86
CA GLU A 113 4.73 9.88 7.55
C GLU A 113 3.66 8.78 7.61
N TYR A 114 3.95 7.66 8.29
CA TYR A 114 2.98 6.59 8.51
C TYR A 114 1.73 7.11 9.24
N ARG A 115 1.90 7.89 10.33
CA ARG A 115 0.77 8.49 11.05
C ARG A 115 -0.05 9.41 10.16
N GLN A 116 0.61 10.23 9.36
CA GLN A 116 -0.06 11.11 8.40
C GLN A 116 -0.87 10.30 7.38
N GLN A 117 -0.30 9.25 6.82
CA GLN A 117 -0.97 8.37 5.85
C GLN A 117 -2.23 7.71 6.44
N VAL A 118 -2.14 7.25 7.69
CA VAL A 118 -3.29 6.67 8.40
C VAL A 118 -4.39 7.72 8.60
N LEU A 119 -4.05 8.94 9.02
CA LEU A 119 -5.04 10.01 9.21
C LEU A 119 -5.69 10.42 7.89
N MET A 120 -4.91 10.50 6.79
CA MET A 120 -5.45 10.78 5.47
C MET A 120 -6.42 9.68 5.01
N ALA A 121 -6.08 8.42 5.23
CA ALA A 121 -6.95 7.31 4.87
C ALA A 121 -8.27 7.33 5.66
N PHE A 122 -8.25 7.64 6.94
CA PHE A 122 -9.49 7.82 7.73
C PHE A 122 -10.34 8.98 7.21
N ARG A 123 -9.71 10.10 6.86
CA ARG A 123 -10.41 11.23 6.27
C ARG A 123 -11.09 10.86 4.96
N GLU A 124 -10.36 10.20 4.06
CA GLU A 124 -10.90 9.77 2.76
C GLU A 124 -12.09 8.81 2.90
N VAL A 125 -12.01 7.87 3.85
CA VAL A 125 -13.15 6.97 4.14
C VAL A 125 -14.34 7.76 4.68
N ALA A 126 -14.13 8.71 5.58
CA ALA A 126 -15.19 9.55 6.12
C ALA A 126 -15.84 10.42 5.02
N ASP A 127 -15.02 11.02 4.15
CA ASP A 127 -15.48 11.82 3.03
C ASP A 127 -16.29 10.96 2.02
N ALA A 128 -15.83 9.75 1.73
CA ALA A 128 -16.55 8.82 0.85
C ALA A 128 -17.90 8.37 1.42
N LEU A 129 -17.97 8.08 2.73
CA LEU A 129 -19.22 7.73 3.39
C LEU A 129 -20.22 8.89 3.40
N ARG A 130 -19.71 10.12 3.59
CA ARG A 130 -20.55 11.33 3.52
C ARG A 130 -21.06 11.58 2.11
N ALA A 131 -20.19 11.43 1.09
CA ALA A 131 -20.59 11.55 -0.30
C ALA A 131 -21.69 10.55 -0.65
N LEU A 132 -21.52 9.28 -0.27
CA LEU A 132 -22.51 8.22 -0.51
C LEU A 132 -23.87 8.56 0.12
N HIS A 133 -23.89 9.13 1.33
CA HIS A 133 -25.12 9.56 1.99
C HIS A 133 -25.81 10.69 1.20
N LEU A 134 -25.06 11.73 0.81
CA LEU A 134 -25.58 12.84 0.04
C LEU A 134 -26.08 12.40 -1.36
N ASP A 135 -25.35 11.51 -2.01
CA ASP A 135 -25.73 10.96 -3.31
C ASP A 135 -27.05 10.16 -3.21
N SER A 136 -27.25 9.43 -2.12
CA SER A 136 -28.51 8.69 -1.89
C SER A 136 -29.71 9.62 -1.69
N GLU A 137 -29.53 10.75 -0.99
CA GLU A 137 -30.57 11.78 -0.84
C GLU A 137 -30.85 12.47 -2.19
N GLN A 138 -29.81 12.78 -2.94
CA GLN A 138 -29.96 13.40 -4.26
C GLN A 138 -30.68 12.47 -5.24
N LEU A 139 -30.37 11.18 -5.22
CA LEU A 139 -31.05 10.18 -6.05
C LEU A 139 -32.55 10.18 -5.77
N ALA A 140 -32.96 10.12 -4.49
CA ALA A 140 -34.36 10.11 -4.11
C ALA A 140 -35.10 11.38 -4.59
N LEU A 141 -34.46 12.56 -4.48
CA LEU A 141 -35.05 13.82 -4.99
C LEU A 141 -35.15 13.85 -6.52
N THR A 142 -34.15 13.27 -7.21
CA THR A 142 -34.15 13.22 -8.67
C THR A 142 -35.23 12.26 -9.20
N GLU A 143 -35.39 11.10 -8.57
CA GLU A 143 -36.47 10.14 -8.90
C GLU A 143 -37.86 10.77 -8.71
N GLU A 144 -38.06 11.53 -7.63
CA GLU A 144 -39.32 12.23 -7.39
C GLU A 144 -39.56 13.35 -8.44
N ALA A 145 -38.49 14.09 -8.82
CA ALA A 145 -38.58 15.09 -9.87
C ALA A 145 -38.94 14.48 -11.23
N ASP A 146 -38.36 13.34 -11.59
CA ASP A 146 -38.66 12.59 -12.81
C ASP A 146 -40.11 12.09 -12.81
N ARG A 147 -40.59 11.56 -11.68
CA ARG A 147 -42.00 11.16 -11.51
C ARG A 147 -42.97 12.31 -11.75
N LEU A 148 -42.72 13.48 -11.12
CA LEU A 148 -43.53 14.65 -11.26
C LEU A 148 -43.51 15.20 -12.70
N ALA A 149 -42.36 15.22 -13.34
CA ALA A 149 -42.21 15.64 -14.73
C ALA A 149 -43.02 14.73 -15.68
N SER A 150 -42.93 13.41 -15.47
CA SER A 150 -43.66 12.38 -16.23
C SER A 150 -45.20 12.52 -16.05
N GLU A 151 -45.65 12.79 -14.83
CA GLU A 151 -47.07 13.05 -14.54
C GLU A 151 -47.54 14.33 -15.22
N THR A 152 -46.73 15.41 -15.13
CA THR A 152 -47.04 16.69 -15.79
C THR A 152 -47.14 16.52 -17.31
N LEU A 153 -46.19 15.78 -17.91
CA LEU A 153 -46.24 15.50 -19.35
C LEU A 153 -47.54 14.79 -19.74
N LYS A 154 -47.94 13.76 -19.00
CA LYS A 154 -49.21 13.02 -19.26
C LYS A 154 -50.43 13.94 -19.16
N LEU A 155 -50.46 14.84 -18.17
CA LEU A 155 -51.55 15.81 -18.01
C LEU A 155 -51.60 16.78 -19.18
N VAL A 156 -50.49 17.35 -19.62
CA VAL A 156 -50.39 18.26 -20.76
C VAL A 156 -50.80 17.55 -22.06
N GLU A 157 -50.39 16.30 -22.27
CA GLU A 157 -50.81 15.50 -23.42
C GLU A 157 -52.34 15.26 -23.43
N GLN A 158 -52.94 14.99 -22.28
CA GLN A 158 -54.40 14.83 -22.14
C GLN A 158 -55.12 16.12 -22.45
N GLN A 159 -54.67 17.25 -21.91
CA GLN A 159 -55.26 18.58 -22.18
C GLN A 159 -55.14 18.94 -23.66
N HIS A 160 -54.03 18.65 -24.30
CA HIS A 160 -53.83 18.87 -25.72
C HIS A 160 -54.80 18.01 -26.56
N LYS A 161 -54.98 16.72 -26.24
CA LYS A 161 -55.96 15.85 -26.89
C LYS A 161 -57.39 16.32 -26.73
N GLN A 162 -57.71 17.03 -25.64
CA GLN A 162 -59.04 17.61 -25.39
C GLN A 162 -59.21 19.03 -25.96
N GLY A 163 -58.20 19.58 -26.63
CA GLY A 163 -58.23 20.90 -27.24
C GLY A 163 -58.13 22.07 -26.23
N ALA A 164 -57.77 21.80 -24.99
CA ALA A 164 -57.70 22.80 -23.94
C ALA A 164 -56.39 23.62 -23.96
N VAL A 165 -55.35 23.14 -24.65
CA VAL A 165 -54.02 23.80 -24.76
C VAL A 165 -53.54 23.69 -26.22
N SER A 166 -53.07 24.82 -26.79
CA SER A 166 -52.35 24.86 -28.06
C SER A 166 -50.87 24.58 -27.84
N TYR A 167 -50.22 23.99 -28.86
CA TYR A 167 -48.78 23.83 -28.86
C TYR A 167 -48.06 25.14 -28.72
#